data_ea5d8ae462e7a689a2a41f0f8e93b5b2
#
_entry.id   ea5d8ae462e7a689a2a41f0f8e93b5b2
#
_cell.length_a   1.000
_cell.length_b   1.000
_cell.length_c   1.000
_cell.angle_alpha   90.00
_cell.angle_beta   90.00
_cell.angle_gamma   90.00
#
_symmetry.space_group_name_H-M   'P 1'
#
loop_
_entity.id
_entity.type
_entity.pdbx_description
1 polymer ?
#
loop_
_entity_poly.entity_id
_entity_poly.type
_entity_poly.pdbx_seq_one_letter_code
_entity_poly.pdbx_strand_id
1 'polypeptide(L)'
;MTSPFGPLVLIANPNAGRGGTARALPAIESVLTEKNLAYRVVRTTHPGHATEAARQALNNGERYLVAVGGDGTVHEVVNGMVKDGGPVAADAVLGVVAAGSGSDFVRSFDPADDAAQAAARLAGDEVRTIDVGTVTCADGETRCFVNIAEVGLGAAVVAKAANLGRFLGGARYAAGFWLTLPRFRPATVRLDASGQYHAWRAFNVVVANCRFYGGGMQISPNSDPGDCLLDILVMTGPKSDSFTTLPKVYSGAHLPHRNIAELRAAQLSIEAEPDLPVEADGEVLGVTPASFGIIPGAIRLKV
;
A
#
# COMPACT_ATOMS: atom_id res chain seq x y z
N MET A 1 -4.31 23.77 -21.75
CA MET A 1 -5.06 22.57 -22.17
C MET A 1 -5.78 22.03 -20.95
N THR A 2 -7.04 21.67 -21.05
CA THR A 2 -7.73 20.97 -19.96
C THR A 2 -7.22 19.54 -19.94
N SER A 3 -7.04 18.96 -18.74
CA SER A 3 -6.73 17.53 -18.61
C SER A 3 -7.77 16.69 -19.34
N PRO A 4 -7.40 15.60 -20.02
CA PRO A 4 -8.34 14.69 -20.68
C PRO A 4 -9.32 14.01 -19.71
N PHE A 5 -9.00 14.04 -18.41
CA PHE A 5 -9.80 13.42 -17.35
C PHE A 5 -10.63 14.45 -16.54
N GLY A 6 -10.66 15.72 -16.98
CA GLY A 6 -11.35 16.80 -16.29
C GLY A 6 -10.49 17.54 -15.25
N PRO A 7 -11.11 18.41 -14.43
CA PRO A 7 -10.43 19.13 -13.37
C PRO A 7 -9.87 18.20 -12.30
N LEU A 8 -8.71 18.53 -11.76
CA LEU A 8 -8.03 17.75 -10.73
C LEU A 8 -8.55 18.05 -9.33
N VAL A 9 -8.76 17.04 -8.52
CA VAL A 9 -9.01 17.15 -7.09
C VAL A 9 -7.76 16.70 -6.35
N LEU A 10 -6.96 17.64 -5.87
CA LEU A 10 -5.77 17.36 -5.07
C LEU A 10 -6.19 17.08 -3.63
N ILE A 11 -6.06 15.84 -3.18
CA ILE A 11 -6.32 15.43 -1.80
C ILE A 11 -4.97 15.38 -1.09
N ALA A 12 -4.68 16.43 -0.33
CA ALA A 12 -3.37 16.68 0.25
C ALA A 12 -3.36 16.44 1.76
N ASN A 13 -2.46 15.57 2.24
CA ASN A 13 -2.21 15.41 3.67
C ASN A 13 -1.05 16.34 4.09
N PRO A 14 -1.33 17.49 4.72
CA PRO A 14 -0.30 18.48 5.04
C PRO A 14 0.75 17.96 6.02
N ASN A 15 0.43 16.95 6.82
CA ASN A 15 1.30 16.37 7.84
C ASN A 15 2.19 15.23 7.29
N ALA A 16 1.94 14.74 6.07
CA ALA A 16 2.73 13.69 5.47
C ALA A 16 4.19 14.15 5.25
N GLY A 17 5.13 13.21 5.35
CA GLY A 17 6.56 13.50 5.19
C GLY A 17 7.07 14.55 6.19
N ARG A 18 6.58 14.58 7.43
CA ARG A 18 6.91 15.60 8.45
C ARG A 18 6.65 17.04 7.94
N GLY A 19 5.51 17.26 7.34
CA GLY A 19 5.14 18.54 6.72
C GLY A 19 5.76 18.75 5.33
N GLY A 20 6.33 17.71 4.73
CA GLY A 20 6.88 17.75 3.36
C GLY A 20 5.82 18.12 2.33
N THR A 21 4.64 17.54 2.45
CA THR A 21 3.49 17.85 1.58
C THR A 21 3.11 19.32 1.65
N ALA A 22 3.01 19.90 2.84
CA ALA A 22 2.67 21.31 2.99
C ALA A 22 3.72 22.22 2.34
N ARG A 23 5.00 21.85 2.38
CA ARG A 23 6.09 22.59 1.73
C ARG A 23 6.11 22.42 0.21
N ALA A 24 5.76 21.24 -0.29
CA ALA A 24 5.75 20.95 -1.72
C ALA A 24 4.52 21.51 -2.46
N LEU A 25 3.40 21.70 -1.74
CA LEU A 25 2.12 22.08 -2.35
C LEU A 25 2.20 23.36 -3.21
N PRO A 26 2.88 24.46 -2.81
CA PRO A 26 3.00 25.65 -3.65
C PRO A 26 3.72 25.39 -4.98
N ALA A 27 4.74 24.54 -4.99
CA ALA A 27 5.45 24.16 -6.22
C ALA A 27 4.56 23.30 -7.14
N ILE A 28 3.78 22.38 -6.57
CA ILE A 28 2.79 21.58 -7.29
C ILE A 28 1.75 22.51 -7.95
N GLU A 29 1.17 23.44 -7.20
CA GLU A 29 0.16 24.41 -7.69
C GLU A 29 0.73 25.30 -8.79
N SER A 30 2.00 25.74 -8.68
CA SER A 30 2.69 26.49 -9.74
C SER A 30 2.77 25.72 -11.05
N VAL A 31 3.21 24.46 -10.98
CA VAL A 31 3.33 23.58 -12.17
C VAL A 31 1.96 23.36 -12.82
N LEU A 32 0.92 23.09 -12.02
CA LEU A 32 -0.44 22.89 -12.56
C LEU A 32 -0.97 24.15 -13.25
N THR A 33 -0.68 25.31 -12.67
CA THR A 33 -1.06 26.62 -13.24
C THR A 33 -0.33 26.89 -14.56
N GLU A 34 0.99 26.64 -14.60
CA GLU A 34 1.81 26.76 -15.82
C GLU A 34 1.33 25.82 -16.95
N LYS A 35 0.85 24.63 -16.57
CA LYS A 35 0.26 23.65 -17.50
C LYS A 35 -1.20 23.97 -17.88
N ASN A 36 -1.78 25.04 -17.33
CA ASN A 36 -3.18 25.41 -17.51
C ASN A 36 -4.16 24.29 -17.11
N LEU A 37 -3.85 23.53 -16.06
CA LEU A 37 -4.72 22.52 -15.52
C LEU A 37 -5.65 23.13 -14.45
N ALA A 38 -6.94 22.94 -14.61
CA ALA A 38 -7.91 23.35 -13.59
C ALA A 38 -7.83 22.36 -12.40
N TYR A 39 -7.73 22.88 -11.19
CA TYR A 39 -7.66 22.07 -9.98
C TYR A 39 -8.32 22.75 -8.78
N ARG A 40 -8.64 21.94 -7.78
CA ARG A 40 -8.96 22.37 -6.42
C ARG A 40 -8.18 21.53 -5.40
N VAL A 41 -7.96 22.09 -4.22
CA VAL A 41 -7.22 21.40 -3.15
C VAL A 41 -8.13 21.11 -1.97
N VAL A 42 -8.14 19.86 -1.54
CA VAL A 42 -8.74 19.39 -0.29
C VAL A 42 -7.62 19.03 0.67
N ARG A 43 -7.46 19.79 1.76
CA ARG A 43 -6.48 19.47 2.80
C ARG A 43 -7.11 18.55 3.83
N THR A 44 -6.50 17.39 4.07
CA THR A 44 -6.99 16.47 5.09
C THR A 44 -6.74 17.01 6.49
N THR A 45 -7.64 16.74 7.41
CA THR A 45 -7.60 17.25 8.80
C THR A 45 -7.53 16.15 9.85
N HIS A 46 -7.92 14.92 9.50
CA HIS A 46 -7.93 13.75 10.40
C HIS A 46 -7.71 12.45 9.60
N PRO A 47 -7.36 11.33 10.26
CA PRO A 47 -7.32 10.01 9.62
C PRO A 47 -8.69 9.66 9.01
N GLY A 48 -8.67 9.07 7.81
CA GLY A 48 -9.88 8.74 7.04
C GLY A 48 -10.45 9.89 6.20
N HIS A 49 -10.03 11.15 6.42
CA HIS A 49 -10.56 12.28 5.64
C HIS A 49 -10.24 12.20 4.15
N ALA A 50 -9.10 11.60 3.76
CA ALA A 50 -8.80 11.43 2.33
C ALA A 50 -9.76 10.42 1.68
N THR A 51 -10.21 9.38 2.39
CA THR A 51 -11.24 8.44 1.94
C THR A 51 -12.59 9.15 1.72
N GLU A 52 -13.00 9.96 2.70
CA GLU A 52 -14.24 10.75 2.61
C GLU A 52 -14.21 11.73 1.45
N ALA A 53 -13.11 12.48 1.31
CA ALA A 53 -12.91 13.47 0.25
C ALA A 53 -12.91 12.84 -1.15
N ALA A 54 -12.23 11.69 -1.31
CA ALA A 54 -12.21 10.95 -2.57
C ALA A 54 -13.62 10.47 -2.96
N ARG A 55 -14.34 9.88 -2.02
CA ARG A 55 -15.72 9.40 -2.25
C ARG A 55 -16.67 10.53 -2.57
N GLN A 56 -16.57 11.64 -1.84
CA GLN A 56 -17.38 12.83 -2.10
C GLN A 56 -17.10 13.41 -3.49
N ALA A 57 -15.83 13.51 -3.88
CA ALA A 57 -15.45 14.01 -5.21
C ALA A 57 -16.07 13.14 -6.33
N LEU A 58 -15.95 11.80 -6.22
CA LEU A 58 -16.54 10.88 -7.20
C LEU A 58 -18.06 11.00 -7.26
N ASN A 59 -18.72 11.11 -6.12
CA ASN A 59 -20.19 11.28 -6.04
C ASN A 59 -20.63 12.62 -6.67
N ASN A 60 -19.79 13.65 -6.63
CA ASN A 60 -20.02 14.95 -7.28
C ASN A 60 -19.71 14.93 -8.79
N GLY A 61 -19.34 13.79 -9.35
CA GLY A 61 -19.01 13.64 -10.76
C GLY A 61 -17.58 14.00 -11.14
N GLU A 62 -16.71 14.31 -10.18
CA GLU A 62 -15.28 14.53 -10.43
C GLU A 62 -14.60 13.18 -10.73
N ARG A 63 -13.64 13.17 -11.67
CA ARG A 63 -13.06 11.91 -12.18
C ARG A 63 -11.54 11.89 -12.10
N TYR A 64 -10.87 12.98 -11.81
CA TYR A 64 -9.42 13.02 -11.68
C TYR A 64 -9.01 13.38 -10.26
N LEU A 65 -8.74 12.34 -9.46
CA LEU A 65 -8.28 12.48 -8.08
C LEU A 65 -6.75 12.40 -8.03
N VAL A 66 -6.13 13.23 -7.21
CA VAL A 66 -4.68 13.24 -7.02
C VAL A 66 -4.37 13.11 -5.54
N ALA A 67 -3.76 12.00 -5.15
CA ALA A 67 -3.23 11.82 -3.81
C ALA A 67 -1.90 12.57 -3.65
N VAL A 68 -1.87 13.58 -2.78
CA VAL A 68 -0.66 14.37 -2.50
C VAL A 68 -0.19 14.06 -1.08
N GLY A 69 0.84 13.20 -0.96
CA GLY A 69 1.28 12.73 0.35
C GLY A 69 2.19 11.51 0.27
N GLY A 70 2.12 10.65 1.27
CA GLY A 70 2.80 9.35 1.32
C GLY A 70 1.82 8.19 1.08
N ASP A 71 2.32 6.95 1.28
CA ASP A 71 1.55 5.71 1.05
C ASP A 71 0.21 5.67 1.79
N GLY A 72 0.15 6.16 3.04
CA GLY A 72 -1.11 6.23 3.79
C GLY A 72 -2.15 7.17 3.15
N THR A 73 -1.71 8.25 2.46
CA THR A 73 -2.64 9.12 1.72
C THR A 73 -3.16 8.41 0.47
N VAL A 74 -2.30 7.67 -0.23
CA VAL A 74 -2.68 6.84 -1.39
C VAL A 74 -3.68 5.77 -0.95
N HIS A 75 -3.37 5.05 0.13
CA HIS A 75 -4.24 4.03 0.73
C HIS A 75 -5.63 4.58 1.04
N GLU A 76 -5.73 5.72 1.76
CA GLU A 76 -7.02 6.35 2.07
C GLU A 76 -7.78 6.76 0.80
N VAL A 77 -7.11 7.36 -0.19
CA VAL A 77 -7.76 7.79 -1.44
C VAL A 77 -8.31 6.56 -2.19
N VAL A 78 -7.52 5.48 -2.31
CA VAL A 78 -7.99 4.24 -2.96
C VAL A 78 -9.18 3.63 -2.22
N ASN A 79 -9.19 3.60 -0.89
CA ASN A 79 -10.36 3.15 -0.11
C ASN A 79 -11.58 4.07 -0.29
N GLY A 80 -11.38 5.31 -0.72
CA GLY A 80 -12.45 6.21 -1.19
C GLY A 80 -12.92 5.92 -2.61
N MET A 81 -12.03 5.45 -3.48
CA MET A 81 -12.32 5.14 -4.89
C MET A 81 -12.95 3.75 -5.10
N VAL A 82 -12.73 2.84 -4.16
CA VAL A 82 -13.26 1.45 -4.21
C VAL A 82 -14.34 1.29 -3.13
N LYS A 83 -15.40 0.58 -3.45
CA LYS A 83 -16.49 0.22 -2.55
C LYS A 83 -17.19 -1.05 -3.01
N ASP A 84 -17.64 -1.87 -2.07
CA ASP A 84 -18.44 -3.06 -2.33
C ASP A 84 -17.83 -3.99 -3.41
N GLY A 85 -16.49 -4.14 -3.39
CA GLY A 85 -15.75 -5.01 -4.29
C GLY A 85 -15.52 -4.45 -5.71
N GLY A 86 -15.73 -3.15 -5.93
CA GLY A 86 -15.48 -2.54 -7.24
C GLY A 86 -15.18 -1.04 -7.17
N PRO A 87 -14.78 -0.42 -8.30
CA PRO A 87 -14.57 1.02 -8.37
C PRO A 87 -15.89 1.79 -8.23
N VAL A 88 -15.89 2.88 -7.45
CA VAL A 88 -17.04 3.79 -7.31
C VAL A 88 -17.37 4.47 -8.64
N ALA A 89 -16.35 4.76 -9.45
CA ALA A 89 -16.48 5.27 -10.81
C ALA A 89 -15.38 4.65 -11.68
N ALA A 90 -15.76 3.80 -12.63
CA ALA A 90 -14.81 3.04 -13.45
C ALA A 90 -13.96 3.91 -14.39
N ASP A 91 -14.42 5.11 -14.70
CA ASP A 91 -13.72 6.11 -15.51
C ASP A 91 -12.81 7.04 -14.71
N ALA A 92 -12.82 6.94 -13.37
CA ALA A 92 -11.98 7.76 -12.51
C ALA A 92 -10.49 7.41 -12.65
N VAL A 93 -9.65 8.44 -12.56
CA VAL A 93 -8.20 8.34 -12.65
C VAL A 93 -7.59 8.79 -11.32
N LEU A 94 -6.62 8.01 -10.84
CA LEU A 94 -5.78 8.34 -9.68
C LEU A 94 -4.44 8.87 -10.16
N GLY A 95 -4.11 10.12 -9.84
CA GLY A 95 -2.74 10.63 -9.87
C GLY A 95 -2.09 10.51 -8.49
N VAL A 96 -0.79 10.39 -8.45
CA VAL A 96 -0.04 10.39 -7.19
C VAL A 96 1.13 11.37 -7.26
N VAL A 97 1.18 12.29 -6.31
CA VAL A 97 2.34 13.16 -6.10
C VAL A 97 2.93 12.85 -4.73
N ALA A 98 4.01 12.08 -4.75
CA ALA A 98 4.73 11.74 -3.54
C ALA A 98 5.41 12.99 -2.97
N ALA A 99 5.02 13.40 -1.77
CA ALA A 99 5.60 14.54 -1.07
C ALA A 99 6.16 14.07 0.28
N GLY A 100 7.30 13.37 0.25
CA GLY A 100 7.92 12.81 1.45
C GLY A 100 9.06 11.85 1.13
N SER A 101 9.69 11.30 2.16
CA SER A 101 10.91 10.49 2.06
C SER A 101 10.69 9.04 1.59
N GLY A 102 9.76 8.79 0.68
CA GLY A 102 9.55 7.49 0.07
C GLY A 102 8.09 7.11 0.01
N SER A 103 7.54 7.09 -1.18
CA SER A 103 6.29 6.41 -1.46
C SER A 103 6.64 5.07 -2.09
N ASP A 104 6.45 4.01 -1.37
CA ASP A 104 6.74 2.64 -1.81
C ASP A 104 5.80 2.25 -2.97
N PHE A 105 4.58 2.78 -2.95
CA PHE A 105 3.62 2.63 -4.04
C PHE A 105 4.19 3.16 -5.36
N VAL A 106 4.63 4.42 -5.38
CA VAL A 106 5.15 5.06 -6.62
C VAL A 106 6.38 4.33 -7.15
N ARG A 107 7.25 3.81 -6.27
CA ARG A 107 8.43 3.02 -6.65
C ARG A 107 8.11 1.78 -7.48
N SER A 108 6.90 1.23 -7.35
CA SER A 108 6.47 0.07 -8.13
C SER A 108 6.19 0.41 -9.60
N PHE A 109 5.97 1.69 -9.93
CA PHE A 109 5.60 2.15 -11.27
C PHE A 109 6.66 3.00 -11.93
N ASP A 110 7.34 3.86 -11.17
CA ASP A 110 8.38 4.73 -11.70
C ASP A 110 9.36 5.18 -10.59
N PRO A 111 10.67 5.27 -10.86
CA PRO A 111 11.63 5.78 -9.90
C PRO A 111 11.38 7.26 -9.60
N ALA A 112 11.59 7.59 -8.35
CA ALA A 112 11.25 8.83 -7.69
C ALA A 112 11.63 10.11 -8.43
N ASP A 113 10.63 10.76 -9.01
CA ASP A 113 10.70 12.17 -9.35
C ASP A 113 10.50 13.04 -8.10
N ASP A 114 10.94 14.28 -8.19
CA ASP A 114 10.50 15.27 -7.22
C ASP A 114 9.01 15.61 -7.42
N ALA A 115 8.42 16.28 -6.44
CA ALA A 115 6.98 16.61 -6.47
C ALA A 115 6.57 17.48 -7.67
N ALA A 116 7.46 18.32 -8.19
CA ALA A 116 7.19 19.18 -9.34
C ALA A 116 7.16 18.36 -10.64
N GLN A 117 8.10 17.42 -10.80
CA GLN A 117 8.12 16.52 -11.95
C GLN A 117 6.89 15.60 -11.94
N ALA A 118 6.55 15.02 -10.77
CA ALA A 118 5.33 14.24 -10.62
C ALA A 118 4.07 15.05 -10.96
N ALA A 119 3.99 16.31 -10.54
CA ALA A 119 2.89 17.21 -10.89
C ALA A 119 2.83 17.52 -12.41
N ALA A 120 3.98 17.63 -13.06
CA ALA A 120 4.03 17.87 -14.51
C ALA A 120 3.48 16.72 -15.34
N ARG A 121 3.64 15.47 -14.86
CA ARG A 121 3.07 14.26 -15.50
C ARG A 121 1.55 14.20 -15.45
N LEU A 122 0.92 14.89 -14.50
CA LEU A 122 -0.54 14.94 -14.42
C LEU A 122 -1.21 15.57 -15.65
N ALA A 123 -0.48 16.30 -16.49
CA ALA A 123 -0.97 16.90 -17.72
C ALA A 123 -1.15 15.89 -18.89
N GLY A 124 -0.50 14.73 -18.83
CA GLY A 124 -0.58 13.70 -19.89
C GLY A 124 -1.87 12.90 -19.88
N ASP A 125 -2.01 12.01 -20.84
CA ASP A 125 -3.16 11.11 -21.02
C ASP A 125 -2.84 9.63 -20.72
N GLU A 126 -1.57 9.29 -20.50
CA GLU A 126 -1.16 7.94 -20.19
C GLU A 126 -1.67 7.47 -18.84
N VAL A 127 -2.35 6.33 -18.84
CA VAL A 127 -2.84 5.65 -17.65
C VAL A 127 -2.52 4.16 -17.71
N ARG A 128 -2.20 3.61 -16.55
CA ARG A 128 -2.06 2.16 -16.36
C ARG A 128 -3.21 1.66 -15.48
N THR A 129 -3.85 0.59 -15.90
CA THR A 129 -4.86 -0.08 -15.06
C THR A 129 -4.14 -0.97 -14.04
N ILE A 130 -4.53 -0.85 -12.77
CA ILE A 130 -3.97 -1.64 -11.67
C ILE A 130 -5.06 -2.28 -10.85
N ASP A 131 -4.69 -3.38 -10.24
CA ASP A 131 -5.51 -4.16 -9.34
C ASP A 131 -5.45 -3.58 -7.91
N VAL A 132 -6.43 -3.92 -7.10
CA VAL A 132 -6.47 -3.57 -5.67
C VAL A 132 -6.68 -4.83 -4.85
N GLY A 133 -5.81 -5.08 -3.89
CA GLY A 133 -5.97 -6.17 -2.94
C GLY A 133 -7.07 -5.85 -1.93
N THR A 134 -7.72 -6.89 -1.42
CA THR A 134 -8.69 -6.81 -0.32
C THR A 134 -8.30 -7.76 0.80
N VAL A 135 -8.62 -7.38 2.02
CA VAL A 135 -8.47 -8.22 3.21
C VAL A 135 -9.70 -8.09 4.08
N THR A 136 -10.19 -9.23 4.55
CA THR A 136 -11.31 -9.32 5.50
C THR A 136 -10.84 -10.15 6.69
N CYS A 137 -10.83 -9.57 7.88
CA CYS A 137 -10.52 -10.24 9.13
C CYS A 137 -11.77 -10.83 9.80
N ALA A 138 -11.60 -11.44 10.96
CA ALA A 138 -12.66 -12.11 11.71
C ALA A 138 -13.84 -11.20 12.08
N ASP A 139 -13.66 -9.87 12.14
CA ASP A 139 -14.73 -8.88 12.36
C ASP A 139 -15.67 -8.70 11.17
N GLY A 140 -15.32 -9.27 10.01
CA GLY A 140 -16.09 -9.21 8.78
C GLY A 140 -15.94 -7.91 8.00
N GLU A 141 -15.12 -6.96 8.47
CA GLU A 141 -14.90 -5.71 7.76
C GLU A 141 -13.84 -5.89 6.68
N THR A 142 -14.19 -5.54 5.43
CA THR A 142 -13.27 -5.61 4.28
C THR A 142 -12.55 -4.27 4.12
N ARG A 143 -11.22 -4.34 4.01
CA ARG A 143 -10.34 -3.21 3.69
C ARG A 143 -9.64 -3.47 2.38
N CYS A 144 -9.39 -2.39 1.62
CA CYS A 144 -8.55 -2.45 0.42
C CYS A 144 -7.11 -2.12 0.76
N PHE A 145 -6.17 -2.74 0.05
CA PHE A 145 -4.75 -2.38 0.08
C PHE A 145 -4.18 -2.30 -1.33
N VAL A 146 -3.21 -1.43 -1.53
CA VAL A 146 -2.58 -1.22 -2.84
C VAL A 146 -1.18 -1.80 -2.92
N ASN A 147 -0.46 -1.83 -1.80
CA ASN A 147 0.88 -2.35 -1.75
C ASN A 147 0.93 -3.78 -1.22
N ILE A 148 0.89 -3.94 0.08
CA ILE A 148 1.23 -5.20 0.76
C ILE A 148 0.39 -5.32 2.03
N ALA A 149 -0.10 -6.54 2.27
CA ALA A 149 -0.62 -6.95 3.55
C ALA A 149 0.28 -8.02 4.18
N GLU A 150 0.30 -8.10 5.49
CA GLU A 150 1.08 -9.10 6.23
C GLU A 150 0.28 -9.76 7.34
N VAL A 151 0.56 -11.05 7.54
CA VAL A 151 0.02 -11.84 8.65
C VAL A 151 1.19 -12.34 9.49
N GLY A 152 1.27 -11.89 10.75
CA GLY A 152 2.28 -12.34 11.69
C GLY A 152 3.28 -11.28 12.11
N LEU A 153 4.57 -11.54 11.92
CA LEU A 153 5.65 -10.67 12.44
C LEU A 153 5.54 -9.24 11.92
N GLY A 154 5.29 -9.06 10.61
CA GLY A 154 5.18 -7.72 10.01
C GLY A 154 4.06 -6.92 10.66
N ALA A 155 2.87 -7.49 10.78
CA ALA A 155 1.74 -6.84 11.47
C ALA A 155 2.06 -6.52 12.94
N ALA A 156 2.76 -7.40 13.65
CA ALA A 156 3.21 -7.14 15.01
C ALA A 156 4.25 -6.00 15.09
N VAL A 157 5.09 -5.86 14.06
CA VAL A 157 6.05 -4.75 13.93
C VAL A 157 5.31 -3.44 13.71
N VAL A 158 4.31 -3.39 12.84
CA VAL A 158 3.47 -2.21 12.60
C VAL A 158 2.77 -1.79 13.91
N ALA A 159 2.14 -2.73 14.60
CA ALA A 159 1.50 -2.48 15.90
C ALA A 159 2.50 -1.93 16.93
N LYS A 160 3.72 -2.47 16.98
CA LYS A 160 4.79 -1.99 17.86
C LYS A 160 5.26 -0.60 17.49
N ALA A 161 5.47 -0.36 16.18
CA ALA A 161 5.92 0.94 15.66
C ALA A 161 4.91 2.06 15.91
N ALA A 162 3.61 1.77 15.91
CA ALA A 162 2.55 2.72 16.24
C ALA A 162 2.68 3.28 17.67
N ASN A 163 3.20 2.46 18.60
CA ASN A 163 3.42 2.83 19.99
C ASN A 163 4.79 3.50 20.24
N LEU A 164 5.65 3.61 19.25
CA LEU A 164 6.91 4.33 19.32
C LEU A 164 6.71 5.80 18.94
N GLY A 165 7.53 6.67 19.52
CA GLY A 165 7.39 8.11 19.31
C GLY A 165 7.48 8.50 17.82
N ARG A 166 6.54 9.33 17.37
CA ARG A 166 6.49 9.83 15.97
C ARG A 166 7.74 10.57 15.53
N PHE A 167 8.55 11.06 16.48
CA PHE A 167 9.83 11.73 16.20
C PHE A 167 10.87 10.80 15.53
N LEU A 168 10.74 9.47 15.69
CA LEU A 168 11.61 8.48 15.05
C LEU A 168 11.35 8.36 13.54
N GLY A 169 10.22 8.85 13.02
CA GLY A 169 9.86 8.73 11.61
C GLY A 169 9.89 7.28 11.13
N GLY A 170 10.53 7.01 9.97
CA GLY A 170 10.67 5.65 9.42
C GLY A 170 11.49 4.70 10.29
N ALA A 171 12.42 5.21 11.11
CA ALA A 171 13.24 4.38 11.99
C ALA A 171 12.43 3.63 13.06
N ARG A 172 11.18 4.07 13.34
CA ARG A 172 10.26 3.35 14.26
C ARG A 172 9.94 1.93 13.80
N TYR A 173 9.89 1.67 12.49
CA TYR A 173 9.62 0.33 11.95
C TYR A 173 10.84 -0.58 12.15
N ALA A 174 12.05 -0.08 11.89
CA ALA A 174 13.28 -0.82 12.20
C ALA A 174 13.40 -1.11 13.70
N ALA A 175 13.16 -0.12 14.56
CA ALA A 175 13.13 -0.32 16.01
C ALA A 175 12.02 -1.31 16.42
N GLY A 176 10.81 -1.20 15.84
CA GLY A 176 9.72 -2.13 16.05
C GLY A 176 10.09 -3.56 15.68
N PHE A 177 10.75 -3.75 14.54
CA PHE A 177 11.24 -5.05 14.09
C PHE A 177 12.20 -5.69 15.10
N TRP A 178 13.27 -5.00 15.49
CA TRP A 178 14.26 -5.54 16.41
C TRP A 178 13.73 -5.77 17.83
N LEU A 179 12.73 -5.00 18.26
CA LEU A 179 12.06 -5.20 19.55
C LEU A 179 11.06 -6.36 19.53
N THR A 180 10.44 -6.63 18.39
CA THR A 180 9.40 -7.65 18.23
C THR A 180 9.98 -9.02 17.91
N LEU A 181 10.96 -9.09 17.02
CA LEU A 181 11.54 -10.34 16.50
C LEU A 181 11.95 -11.35 17.58
N PRO A 182 12.67 -10.98 18.68
CA PRO A 182 13.10 -11.96 19.67
C PRO A 182 11.92 -12.64 20.40
N ARG A 183 10.85 -11.90 20.63
CA ARG A 183 9.67 -12.35 21.40
C ARG A 183 8.60 -13.00 20.56
N PHE A 184 8.56 -12.71 19.25
CA PHE A 184 7.56 -13.25 18.35
C PHE A 184 7.69 -14.78 18.25
N ARG A 185 6.57 -15.50 18.27
CA ARG A 185 6.54 -16.96 18.18
C ARG A 185 5.89 -17.37 16.86
N PRO A 186 6.53 -18.29 16.09
CA PRO A 186 5.91 -18.86 14.91
C PRO A 186 4.62 -19.61 15.27
N ALA A 187 3.63 -19.51 14.39
CA ALA A 187 2.36 -20.23 14.48
C ALA A 187 2.28 -21.36 13.46
N THR A 188 1.34 -22.28 13.64
CA THR A 188 0.91 -23.17 12.57
C THR A 188 -0.04 -22.39 11.67
N VAL A 189 0.40 -22.10 10.46
CA VAL A 189 -0.37 -21.37 9.45
C VAL A 189 -0.96 -22.39 8.48
N ARG A 190 -2.29 -22.35 8.31
CA ARG A 190 -3.01 -23.07 7.26
C ARG A 190 -3.43 -22.05 6.21
N LEU A 191 -3.12 -22.32 4.98
CA LEU A 191 -3.38 -21.42 3.84
C LEU A 191 -4.08 -22.20 2.74
N ASP A 192 -5.21 -21.69 2.29
CA ASP A 192 -5.88 -22.13 1.08
C ASP A 192 -5.68 -21.06 -0.01
N ALA A 193 -4.95 -21.40 -1.05
CA ALA A 193 -4.74 -20.56 -2.21
C ALA A 193 -5.53 -21.11 -3.40
N SER A 194 -6.74 -20.58 -3.63
CA SER A 194 -7.62 -21.00 -4.73
C SER A 194 -7.88 -22.51 -4.78
N GLY A 195 -8.09 -23.14 -3.62
CA GLY A 195 -8.33 -24.58 -3.48
C GLY A 195 -7.07 -25.44 -3.30
N GLN A 196 -5.90 -24.83 -3.22
CA GLN A 196 -4.64 -25.50 -2.89
C GLN A 196 -4.33 -25.30 -1.42
N TYR A 197 -4.45 -26.38 -0.63
CA TYR A 197 -4.27 -26.34 0.81
C TYR A 197 -2.82 -26.60 1.20
N HIS A 198 -2.29 -25.71 2.02
CA HIS A 198 -0.94 -25.78 2.55
C HIS A 198 -0.94 -25.57 4.06
N ALA A 199 0.04 -26.17 4.75
CA ALA A 199 0.25 -25.93 6.17
C ALA A 199 1.76 -25.82 6.47
N TRP A 200 2.13 -24.77 7.21
CA TRP A 200 3.51 -24.53 7.63
C TRP A 200 3.59 -24.03 9.06
N ARG A 201 4.74 -24.24 9.66
CA ARG A 201 5.13 -23.45 10.81
C ARG A 201 5.81 -22.19 10.31
N ALA A 202 5.12 -21.07 10.37
CA ALA A 202 5.58 -19.81 9.83
C ALA A 202 5.56 -18.67 10.87
N PHE A 203 6.41 -17.69 10.70
CA PHE A 203 6.41 -16.49 11.53
C PHE A 203 5.86 -15.26 10.80
N ASN A 204 5.80 -15.29 9.47
CA ASN A 204 5.23 -14.20 8.66
C ASN A 204 4.69 -14.73 7.33
N VAL A 205 3.59 -14.18 6.87
CA VAL A 205 3.06 -14.34 5.52
C VAL A 205 2.90 -12.95 4.94
N VAL A 206 3.53 -12.71 3.80
CA VAL A 206 3.38 -11.49 3.01
C VAL A 206 2.38 -11.78 1.90
N VAL A 207 1.42 -10.90 1.70
CA VAL A 207 0.44 -10.93 0.60
C VAL A 207 0.62 -9.64 -0.18
N ALA A 208 1.28 -9.73 -1.33
CA ALA A 208 1.75 -8.57 -2.07
C ALA A 208 0.95 -8.35 -3.37
N ASN A 209 0.52 -7.11 -3.60
CA ASN A 209 0.04 -6.59 -4.87
C ASN A 209 1.15 -5.80 -5.57
N CYS A 210 1.94 -5.04 -4.83
CA CYS A 210 3.09 -4.29 -5.32
C CYS A 210 4.42 -4.83 -4.75
N ARG A 211 5.55 -4.28 -5.24
CA ARG A 211 6.90 -4.80 -4.96
C ARG A 211 7.49 -4.30 -3.66
N PHE A 212 7.16 -3.06 -3.25
CA PHE A 212 7.88 -2.31 -2.22
C PHE A 212 7.03 -2.00 -1.00
N TYR A 213 7.67 -2.02 0.16
CA TYR A 213 7.10 -1.52 1.42
C TYR A 213 8.20 -1.06 2.37
N GLY A 214 7.84 -0.45 3.50
CA GLY A 214 8.75 -0.17 4.61
C GLY A 214 9.91 0.77 4.28
N GLY A 215 9.77 1.63 3.26
CA GLY A 215 10.77 2.62 2.87
C GLY A 215 11.80 2.11 1.86
N GLY A 216 11.36 1.31 0.90
CA GLY A 216 12.16 0.83 -0.23
C GLY A 216 12.62 -0.62 -0.13
N MET A 217 12.08 -1.40 0.79
CA MET A 217 12.27 -2.85 0.82
C MET A 217 11.49 -3.50 -0.31
N GLN A 218 12.18 -4.15 -1.23
CA GLN A 218 11.61 -4.89 -2.36
C GLN A 218 11.28 -6.32 -1.93
N ILE A 219 10.23 -6.46 -1.10
CA ILE A 219 9.88 -7.74 -0.48
C ILE A 219 9.31 -8.75 -1.49
N SER A 220 8.61 -8.28 -2.52
CA SER A 220 8.06 -9.11 -3.58
C SER A 220 8.51 -8.61 -4.96
N PRO A 221 9.75 -8.88 -5.38
CA PRO A 221 10.35 -8.27 -6.57
C PRO A 221 9.63 -8.61 -7.87
N ASN A 222 8.88 -9.72 -7.90
CA ASN A 222 8.18 -10.22 -9.08
C ASN A 222 6.71 -9.78 -9.15
N SER A 223 6.18 -9.09 -8.13
CA SER A 223 4.78 -8.65 -8.12
C SER A 223 4.49 -7.66 -9.25
N ASP A 224 3.39 -7.87 -9.94
CA ASP A 224 2.83 -6.96 -10.94
C ASP A 224 1.38 -6.62 -10.57
N PRO A 225 1.10 -5.37 -10.19
CA PRO A 225 -0.25 -4.97 -9.77
C PRO A 225 -1.27 -4.88 -10.92
N GLY A 226 -1.02 -5.52 -12.05
CA GLY A 226 -1.92 -5.56 -13.19
C GLY A 226 -2.11 -6.96 -13.77
N ASP A 227 -1.73 -8.01 -13.05
CA ASP A 227 -1.82 -9.40 -13.52
C ASP A 227 -2.95 -10.22 -12.86
N CYS A 228 -3.79 -9.55 -12.07
CA CYS A 228 -4.94 -10.12 -11.37
C CYS A 228 -4.57 -11.19 -10.33
N LEU A 229 -3.35 -11.17 -9.79
CA LEU A 229 -2.88 -12.12 -8.81
C LEU A 229 -2.20 -11.40 -7.63
N LEU A 230 -2.28 -12.03 -6.46
CA LEU A 230 -1.48 -11.67 -5.29
C LEU A 230 -0.29 -12.62 -5.20
N ASP A 231 0.90 -12.07 -4.95
CA ASP A 231 2.08 -12.85 -4.64
C ASP A 231 2.15 -13.12 -3.14
N ILE A 232 2.34 -14.38 -2.76
CA ILE A 232 2.28 -14.81 -1.38
C ILE A 232 3.65 -15.39 -0.99
N LEU A 233 4.26 -14.82 0.04
CA LEU A 233 5.56 -15.27 0.56
C LEU A 233 5.38 -15.78 1.99
N VAL A 234 5.57 -17.08 2.19
CA VAL A 234 5.43 -17.72 3.52
C VAL A 234 6.82 -17.95 4.13
N MET A 235 7.13 -17.25 5.20
CA MET A 235 8.43 -17.32 5.88
C MET A 235 8.43 -18.43 6.92
N THR A 236 8.98 -19.61 6.57
CA THR A 236 8.93 -20.87 7.35
C THR A 236 10.21 -21.15 8.12
N GLY A 237 11.28 -20.43 7.87
CA GLY A 237 12.59 -20.65 8.45
C GLY A 237 12.73 -20.19 9.91
N PRO A 238 13.91 -20.38 10.48
CA PRO A 238 14.23 -19.81 11.78
C PRO A 238 14.32 -18.28 11.68
N LYS A 239 13.91 -17.57 12.73
CA LYS A 239 13.96 -16.10 12.78
C LYS A 239 15.37 -15.52 12.55
N SER A 240 16.41 -16.33 12.78
CA SER A 240 17.80 -15.97 12.47
C SER A 240 18.03 -15.68 10.99
N ASP A 241 17.23 -16.25 10.10
CA ASP A 241 17.35 -15.99 8.66
C ASP A 241 17.11 -14.51 8.34
N SER A 242 16.34 -13.81 9.20
CA SER A 242 16.12 -12.37 9.06
C SER A 242 17.43 -11.56 9.05
N PHE A 243 18.49 -12.00 9.73
CA PHE A 243 19.77 -11.32 9.73
C PHE A 243 20.50 -11.37 8.37
N THR A 244 20.25 -12.42 7.59
CA THR A 244 20.86 -12.63 6.28
C THR A 244 19.96 -12.21 5.12
N THR A 245 18.64 -12.29 5.31
CA THR A 245 17.65 -11.94 4.28
C THR A 245 17.32 -10.45 4.28
N LEU A 246 17.18 -9.81 5.45
CA LEU A 246 16.77 -8.41 5.55
C LEU A 246 17.66 -7.43 4.76
N PRO A 247 19.00 -7.53 4.78
CA PRO A 247 19.83 -6.67 3.93
C PRO A 247 19.59 -6.88 2.43
N LYS A 248 19.25 -8.11 2.02
CA LYS A 248 19.01 -8.48 0.62
C LYS A 248 17.63 -8.04 0.13
N VAL A 249 16.67 -7.82 1.04
CA VAL A 249 15.31 -7.37 0.67
C VAL A 249 15.35 -6.03 -0.04
N TYR A 250 16.29 -5.14 0.30
CA TYR A 250 16.40 -3.84 -0.40
C TYR A 250 16.77 -3.94 -1.88
N SER A 251 17.35 -5.05 -2.30
CA SER A 251 17.68 -5.32 -3.71
C SER A 251 16.84 -6.44 -4.33
N GLY A 252 15.87 -7.00 -3.61
CA GLY A 252 15.10 -8.15 -4.04
C GLY A 252 15.88 -9.48 -4.08
N ALA A 253 17.17 -9.46 -3.72
CA ALA A 253 18.07 -10.63 -3.81
C ALA A 253 17.88 -11.67 -2.68
N HIS A 254 16.83 -11.54 -1.87
CA HIS A 254 16.46 -12.51 -0.84
C HIS A 254 15.63 -13.68 -1.41
N LEU A 255 15.14 -13.57 -2.64
CA LEU A 255 14.41 -14.63 -3.36
C LEU A 255 15.23 -15.11 -4.57
N PRO A 256 15.13 -16.42 -4.92
CA PRO A 256 14.44 -17.47 -4.17
C PRO A 256 15.19 -17.84 -2.88
N HIS A 257 14.48 -18.35 -1.88
CA HIS A 257 15.10 -18.78 -0.62
C HIS A 257 14.46 -20.07 -0.11
N ARG A 258 15.29 -21.05 0.36
CA ARG A 258 14.84 -22.38 0.78
C ARG A 258 13.78 -22.39 1.89
N ASN A 259 13.74 -21.34 2.70
CA ASN A 259 12.83 -21.17 3.84
C ASN A 259 11.74 -20.12 3.58
N ILE A 260 11.53 -19.73 2.32
CA ILE A 260 10.42 -18.87 1.89
C ILE A 260 9.69 -19.64 0.80
N ALA A 261 8.43 -19.99 1.06
CA ALA A 261 7.57 -20.57 0.04
C ALA A 261 6.91 -19.42 -0.75
N GLU A 262 6.94 -19.52 -2.07
CA GLU A 262 6.37 -18.55 -2.99
C GLU A 262 5.14 -19.16 -3.66
N LEU A 263 3.99 -18.48 -3.59
CA LEU A 263 2.73 -18.86 -4.20
C LEU A 263 2.10 -17.66 -4.89
N ARG A 264 1.13 -17.91 -5.77
CA ARG A 264 0.32 -16.87 -6.40
C ARG A 264 -1.14 -17.30 -6.43
N ALA A 265 -2.04 -16.40 -6.09
CA ALA A 265 -3.48 -16.67 -6.13
C ALA A 265 -4.29 -15.37 -6.27
N ALA A 266 -5.47 -15.45 -6.91
CA ALA A 266 -6.42 -14.34 -6.92
C ALA A 266 -7.21 -14.24 -5.61
N GLN A 267 -7.32 -15.35 -4.88
CA GLN A 267 -8.01 -15.43 -3.59
C GLN A 267 -7.26 -16.40 -2.68
N LEU A 268 -7.17 -16.06 -1.40
CA LEU A 268 -6.64 -16.95 -0.39
C LEU A 268 -7.29 -16.73 0.96
N SER A 269 -7.29 -17.76 1.80
CA SER A 269 -7.62 -17.67 3.21
C SER A 269 -6.46 -18.14 4.07
N ILE A 270 -6.28 -17.50 5.21
CA ILE A 270 -5.21 -17.79 6.16
C ILE A 270 -5.83 -18.00 7.55
N GLU A 271 -5.59 -19.17 8.12
CA GLU A 271 -5.83 -19.48 9.53
C GLU A 271 -4.50 -19.68 10.23
N ALA A 272 -4.41 -19.35 11.50
CA ALA A 272 -3.21 -19.57 12.30
C ALA A 272 -3.55 -20.03 13.71
N GLU A 273 -2.65 -20.85 14.27
CA GLU A 273 -2.73 -21.29 15.66
C GLU A 273 -1.34 -21.19 16.33
N PRO A 274 -1.19 -20.30 17.35
CA PRO A 274 -2.16 -19.30 17.81
C PRO A 274 -2.45 -18.25 16.75
N ASP A 275 -3.56 -17.47 16.93
CA ASP A 275 -3.92 -16.38 16.04
C ASP A 275 -2.78 -15.39 15.82
N LEU A 276 -2.63 -14.95 14.58
CA LEU A 276 -1.62 -13.98 14.17
C LEU A 276 -2.26 -12.62 13.84
N PRO A 277 -1.59 -11.52 14.17
CA PRO A 277 -2.04 -10.19 13.76
C PRO A 277 -1.97 -10.01 12.25
N VAL A 278 -2.89 -9.19 11.73
CA VAL A 278 -3.04 -8.86 10.31
C VAL A 278 -2.91 -7.35 10.15
N GLU A 279 -2.16 -6.93 9.14
CA GLU A 279 -2.06 -5.54 8.72
C GLU A 279 -2.18 -5.42 7.20
N ALA A 280 -2.48 -4.22 6.70
CA ALA A 280 -2.40 -3.88 5.28
C ALA A 280 -1.99 -2.41 5.13
N ASP A 281 -1.05 -2.15 4.22
CA ASP A 281 -0.48 -0.82 3.92
C ASP A 281 -0.05 -0.03 5.17
N GLY A 282 0.37 -0.72 6.24
CA GLY A 282 0.81 -0.12 7.50
C GLY A 282 -0.29 0.14 8.53
N GLU A 283 -1.51 -0.35 8.30
CA GLU A 283 -2.63 -0.29 9.25
C GLU A 283 -2.92 -1.68 9.84
N VAL A 284 -2.96 -1.78 11.16
CA VAL A 284 -3.34 -3.02 11.85
C VAL A 284 -4.86 -3.18 11.76
N LEU A 285 -5.31 -4.32 11.22
CA LEU A 285 -6.73 -4.57 10.92
C LEU A 285 -7.39 -5.53 11.89
N GLY A 286 -6.63 -6.48 12.44
CA GLY A 286 -7.19 -7.50 13.32
C GLY A 286 -6.25 -8.69 13.50
N VAL A 287 -6.86 -9.87 13.60
CA VAL A 287 -6.16 -11.16 13.70
C VAL A 287 -6.77 -12.17 12.74
N THR A 288 -6.07 -13.28 12.53
CA THR A 288 -6.59 -14.44 11.80
C THR A 288 -7.84 -15.03 12.52
N PRO A 289 -8.76 -15.69 11.76
CA PRO A 289 -8.69 -15.98 10.33
C PRO A 289 -8.86 -14.72 9.47
N ALA A 290 -8.18 -14.69 8.33
CA ALA A 290 -8.27 -13.61 7.36
C ALA A 290 -8.40 -14.16 5.94
N SER A 291 -9.23 -13.50 5.12
CA SER A 291 -9.39 -13.81 3.70
C SER A 291 -8.88 -12.65 2.88
N PHE A 292 -8.19 -12.96 1.80
CA PHE A 292 -7.64 -11.98 0.88
C PHE A 292 -8.18 -12.25 -0.53
N GLY A 293 -8.34 -11.18 -1.29
CA GLY A 293 -8.77 -11.24 -2.67
C GLY A 293 -8.18 -10.09 -3.47
N ILE A 294 -8.45 -10.10 -4.78
CA ILE A 294 -8.04 -9.04 -5.68
C ILE A 294 -9.27 -8.51 -6.42
N ILE A 295 -9.31 -7.20 -6.64
CA ILE A 295 -10.28 -6.52 -7.50
C ILE A 295 -9.52 -6.15 -8.77
N PRO A 296 -9.71 -6.92 -9.87
CA PRO A 296 -8.98 -6.70 -11.10
C PRO A 296 -9.28 -5.34 -11.71
N GLY A 297 -8.25 -4.64 -12.16
CA GLY A 297 -8.38 -3.39 -12.89
C GLY A 297 -9.13 -2.28 -12.15
N ALA A 298 -9.12 -2.28 -10.82
CA ALA A 298 -9.96 -1.40 -10.00
C ALA A 298 -9.60 0.08 -10.12
N ILE A 299 -8.34 0.39 -10.45
CA ILE A 299 -7.83 1.78 -10.49
C ILE A 299 -7.15 2.05 -11.83
N ARG A 300 -7.49 3.17 -12.45
CA ARG A 300 -6.74 3.76 -13.56
C ARG A 300 -5.71 4.72 -12.99
N LEU A 301 -4.47 4.27 -12.89
CA LEU A 301 -3.35 5.05 -12.35
C LEU A 301 -2.74 5.93 -13.43
N LYS A 302 -2.59 7.23 -13.17
CA LYS A 302 -1.83 8.15 -13.99
C LYS A 302 -0.32 7.89 -13.84
N VAL A 303 0.36 7.59 -14.92
CA VAL A 303 1.81 7.30 -14.99
C VAL A 303 2.56 8.38 -15.77
#